data_879088c75d07a827458498d7ccc35b01
#
_entry.id   879088c75d07a827458498d7ccc35b01
#
_cell.length_a   1.000
_cell.length_b   1.000
_cell.length_c   1.000
_cell.angle_alpha   90.00
_cell.angle_beta   90.00
_cell.angle_gamma   90.00
#
_symmetry.space_group_name_H-M   'P 1'
#
loop_
_entity.id
_entity.type
_entity.pdbx_description
1 polymer ?
#
loop_
_entity_poly.entity_id
_entity_poly.type
_entity_poly.pdbx_seq_one_letter_code
_entity_poly.pdbx_strand_id
1 'polypeptide(L)'
;GLRMMVSGLVPELTAEAARLAALGAGARITRLFTHELTRRDLIAIEADPPDIFLMTGGTDGGNRACMEKNAEKLRSLSVRFPIILAGNRQAIDACEDALADFPVTVCPNVMPSFGVLNIEPVQREIRDLFLKHIVNARGLSKTKEILSDILMPTPSAILSAMKLLADGTEKETGIGELMGIDVGGATTDVYTIARGEPVDMNVICKGLDEPYAKRTVEGDIGMRYSVAGIVSEVGQSWISERSGLTADDCATYISELSDDKSKVPLTHDDALARFDHALASGAVEIATRRHAGVLEEAFTTSGLIYVQTGKDLRSVRQIIFTGG
;
A
#
# COMPACT_ATOMS: atom_id res chain seq x y z
N GLY A 1 10.08 6.66 -3.00
CA GLY A 1 9.76 5.48 -2.18
C GLY A 1 10.19 4.20 -2.88
N LEU A 2 10.23 3.09 -2.16
CA LEU A 2 10.54 1.77 -2.70
C LEU A 2 9.45 1.35 -3.70
N ARG A 3 9.84 1.11 -4.95
CA ARG A 3 8.93 0.72 -6.03
C ARG A 3 8.92 -0.80 -6.15
N MET A 4 7.76 -1.40 -5.97
CA MET A 4 7.61 -2.85 -6.08
C MET A 4 6.63 -3.25 -7.16
N MET A 5 6.92 -4.35 -7.82
CA MET A 5 5.94 -5.11 -8.58
C MET A 5 5.65 -6.41 -7.84
N VAL A 6 4.42 -6.85 -7.92
CA VAL A 6 3.92 -7.98 -7.15
C VAL A 6 3.16 -8.93 -8.05
N SER A 7 3.34 -10.23 -7.88
CA SER A 7 2.55 -11.24 -8.58
C SER A 7 1.92 -12.23 -7.61
N GLY A 8 0.72 -12.69 -7.95
CA GLY A 8 -0.01 -13.72 -7.22
C GLY A 8 -0.89 -14.56 -8.13
N LEU A 9 -1.40 -15.69 -7.63
CA LEU A 9 -2.21 -16.59 -8.44
C LEU A 9 -3.66 -16.09 -8.57
N VAL A 10 -4.30 -15.77 -7.44
CA VAL A 10 -5.72 -15.37 -7.38
C VAL A 10 -5.80 -13.93 -6.88
N PRO A 11 -6.54 -13.05 -7.58
CA PRO A 11 -6.61 -11.62 -7.24
C PRO A 11 -6.98 -11.34 -5.79
N GLU A 12 -8.07 -11.94 -5.30
CA GLU A 12 -8.63 -11.68 -3.97
C GLU A 12 -7.98 -12.49 -2.85
N LEU A 13 -6.96 -13.30 -3.17
CA LEU A 13 -6.28 -14.19 -2.22
C LEU A 13 -4.78 -13.93 -2.20
N THR A 14 -4.01 -14.73 -2.95
CA THR A 14 -2.54 -14.66 -2.91
C THR A 14 -1.98 -13.35 -3.43
N ALA A 15 -2.61 -12.73 -4.44
CA ALA A 15 -2.19 -11.41 -4.92
C ALA A 15 -2.52 -10.32 -3.89
N GLU A 16 -3.66 -10.42 -3.22
CA GLU A 16 -4.02 -9.51 -2.13
C GLU A 16 -3.09 -9.67 -0.92
N ALA A 17 -2.78 -10.91 -0.51
CA ALA A 17 -1.81 -11.17 0.56
C ALA A 17 -0.43 -10.56 0.25
N ALA A 18 0.04 -10.69 -0.99
CA ALA A 18 1.28 -10.09 -1.44
C ALA A 18 1.22 -8.54 -1.46
N ARG A 19 0.06 -7.98 -1.86
CA ARG A 19 -0.18 -6.54 -1.82
C ARG A 19 -0.10 -6.00 -0.39
N LEU A 20 -0.75 -6.66 0.55
CA LEU A 20 -0.73 -6.29 1.97
C LEU A 20 0.69 -6.39 2.56
N ALA A 21 1.46 -7.42 2.18
CA ALA A 21 2.85 -7.55 2.59
C ALA A 21 3.70 -6.37 2.12
N ALA A 22 3.64 -6.04 0.83
CA ALA A 22 4.41 -4.95 0.23
C ALA A 22 4.04 -3.58 0.84
N LEU A 23 2.75 -3.28 0.95
CA LEU A 23 2.27 -2.02 1.52
C LEU A 23 2.66 -1.87 3.00
N GLY A 24 2.48 -2.92 3.81
CA GLY A 24 2.87 -2.92 5.23
C GLY A 24 4.38 -2.79 5.45
N ALA A 25 5.21 -3.17 4.46
CA ALA A 25 6.65 -2.91 4.47
C ALA A 25 7.04 -1.48 4.07
N GLY A 26 6.08 -0.64 3.69
CA GLY A 26 6.33 0.75 3.29
C GLY A 26 6.60 0.92 1.80
N ALA A 27 6.38 -0.09 0.98
CA ALA A 27 6.56 -0.02 -0.45
C ALA A 27 5.41 0.71 -1.17
N ARG A 28 5.69 1.19 -2.38
CA ARG A 28 4.69 1.62 -3.37
C ARG A 28 4.59 0.53 -4.43
N ILE A 29 3.41 -0.01 -4.65
CA ILE A 29 3.17 -0.99 -5.69
C ILE A 29 2.95 -0.25 -7.01
N THR A 30 3.80 -0.52 -8.00
CA THR A 30 3.68 0.06 -9.34
C THR A 30 2.83 -0.81 -10.25
N ARG A 31 2.87 -2.13 -10.07
CA ARG A 31 2.04 -3.10 -10.79
C ARG A 31 1.72 -4.31 -9.92
N LEU A 32 0.50 -4.79 -10.05
CA LEU A 32 0.03 -6.04 -9.48
C LEU A 32 -0.36 -6.98 -10.62
N PHE A 33 0.30 -8.13 -10.70
CA PHE A 33 0.01 -9.17 -11.67
C PHE A 33 -0.75 -10.32 -11.03
N THR A 34 -1.70 -10.85 -11.75
CA THR A 34 -2.46 -12.02 -11.32
C THR A 34 -2.35 -13.12 -12.36
N HIS A 35 -2.38 -14.38 -11.91
CA HIS A 35 -2.19 -15.53 -12.77
C HIS A 35 -0.79 -15.58 -13.43
N GLU A 36 -0.71 -16.16 -14.62
CA GLU A 36 0.53 -16.23 -15.38
C GLU A 36 0.85 -14.90 -16.05
N LEU A 37 2.08 -14.43 -15.93
CA LEU A 37 2.58 -13.25 -16.64
C LEU A 37 2.41 -13.42 -18.15
N THR A 38 1.93 -12.39 -18.79
CA THR A 38 1.78 -12.34 -20.25
C THR A 38 3.02 -11.72 -20.90
N ARG A 39 3.14 -11.83 -22.22
CA ARG A 39 4.20 -11.14 -22.97
C ARG A 39 4.13 -9.61 -22.78
N ARG A 40 2.94 -9.04 -22.66
CA ARG A 40 2.76 -7.61 -22.40
C ARG A 40 3.28 -7.20 -21.03
N ASP A 41 3.09 -8.07 -20.03
CA ASP A 41 3.60 -7.83 -18.68
C ASP A 41 5.13 -7.82 -18.66
N LEU A 42 5.78 -8.76 -19.37
CA LEU A 42 7.24 -8.80 -19.49
C LEU A 42 7.78 -7.54 -20.15
N ILE A 43 7.17 -7.07 -21.24
CA ILE A 43 7.53 -5.80 -21.88
C ILE A 43 7.39 -4.63 -20.91
N ALA A 44 6.32 -4.60 -20.12
CA ALA A 44 6.09 -3.55 -19.13
C ALA A 44 7.09 -3.58 -17.96
N ILE A 45 7.48 -4.78 -17.51
CA ILE A 45 8.52 -4.97 -16.48
C ILE A 45 9.88 -4.53 -17.02
N GLU A 46 10.21 -4.86 -18.26
CA GLU A 46 11.49 -4.51 -18.88
C GLU A 46 11.61 -3.00 -19.16
N ALA A 47 10.50 -2.35 -19.54
CA ALA A 47 10.45 -0.90 -19.78
C ALA A 47 10.57 -0.07 -18.50
N ASP A 48 10.08 -0.56 -17.36
CA ASP A 48 10.08 0.13 -16.08
C ASP A 48 10.33 -0.86 -14.93
N PRO A 49 11.59 -1.33 -14.75
CA PRO A 49 11.92 -2.36 -13.77
C PRO A 49 11.63 -1.91 -12.33
N PRO A 50 11.16 -2.83 -11.46
CA PRO A 50 10.97 -2.54 -10.04
C PRO A 50 12.30 -2.51 -9.29
N ASP A 51 12.29 -1.86 -8.10
CA ASP A 51 13.39 -1.99 -7.15
C ASP A 51 13.41 -3.40 -6.50
N ILE A 52 12.23 -3.99 -6.29
CA ILE A 52 12.04 -5.37 -5.81
C ILE A 52 10.80 -5.96 -6.50
N PHE A 53 10.90 -7.22 -6.91
CA PHE A 53 9.76 -8.00 -7.38
C PHE A 53 9.35 -9.03 -6.32
N LEU A 54 8.11 -9.01 -5.85
CA LEU A 54 7.56 -10.00 -4.94
C LEU A 54 6.76 -11.04 -5.73
N MET A 55 7.26 -12.26 -5.80
CA MET A 55 6.59 -13.38 -6.46
C MET A 55 5.94 -14.29 -5.43
N THR A 56 4.62 -14.40 -5.53
CA THR A 56 3.80 -15.29 -4.72
C THR A 56 2.90 -16.13 -5.62
N GLY A 57 2.21 -17.09 -5.02
CA GLY A 57 1.21 -17.88 -5.74
C GLY A 57 1.01 -19.27 -5.16
N GLY A 58 -0.25 -19.67 -5.03
CA GLY A 58 -0.66 -20.92 -4.44
C GLY A 58 -0.42 -21.04 -2.94
N THR A 59 -1.24 -21.83 -2.28
CA THR A 59 -1.00 -22.31 -0.91
C THR A 59 0.02 -23.43 -0.92
N ASP A 60 0.60 -23.75 0.24
CA ASP A 60 1.52 -24.89 0.34
C ASP A 60 0.77 -26.20 0.05
N GLY A 61 1.33 -26.98 -0.88
CA GLY A 61 0.67 -28.18 -1.40
C GLY A 61 -0.39 -27.92 -2.48
N GLY A 62 -0.68 -26.65 -2.80
CA GLY A 62 -1.61 -26.26 -3.86
C GLY A 62 -0.93 -26.04 -5.23
N ASN A 63 -1.43 -25.06 -5.99
CA ASN A 63 -0.89 -24.74 -7.30
C ASN A 63 0.55 -24.22 -7.22
N ARG A 64 1.48 -24.89 -7.88
CA ARG A 64 2.88 -24.48 -8.04
C ARG A 64 3.21 -23.99 -9.46
N ALA A 65 2.46 -24.50 -10.45
CA ALA A 65 2.76 -24.29 -11.86
C ALA A 65 2.74 -22.80 -12.27
N CYS A 66 1.91 -21.98 -11.64
CA CYS A 66 1.85 -20.55 -11.93
C CYS A 66 3.19 -19.85 -11.56
N MET A 67 3.73 -20.12 -10.37
CA MET A 67 5.02 -19.56 -9.95
C MET A 67 6.17 -20.04 -10.83
N GLU A 68 6.24 -21.34 -11.09
CA GLU A 68 7.27 -21.95 -11.94
C GLU A 68 7.29 -21.31 -13.34
N LYS A 69 6.12 -21.21 -13.99
CA LYS A 69 6.01 -20.55 -15.29
C LYS A 69 6.35 -19.07 -15.27
N ASN A 70 5.99 -18.36 -14.19
CA ASN A 70 6.32 -16.96 -14.04
C ASN A 70 7.83 -16.76 -13.86
N ALA A 71 8.50 -17.65 -13.12
CA ALA A 71 9.95 -17.65 -12.97
C ALA A 71 10.66 -17.88 -14.32
N GLU A 72 10.22 -18.89 -15.10
CA GLU A 72 10.74 -19.14 -16.45
C GLU A 72 10.56 -17.93 -17.38
N LYS A 73 9.42 -17.25 -17.30
CA LYS A 73 9.16 -16.06 -18.11
C LYS A 73 10.04 -14.89 -17.69
N LEU A 74 10.22 -14.62 -16.39
CA LEU A 74 11.11 -13.58 -15.89
C LEU A 74 12.56 -13.82 -16.27
N ARG A 75 13.02 -15.07 -16.36
CA ARG A 75 14.36 -15.43 -16.84
C ARG A 75 14.69 -14.82 -18.19
N SER A 76 13.68 -14.65 -19.07
CA SER A 76 13.88 -14.12 -20.43
C SER A 76 14.15 -12.62 -20.50
N LEU A 77 13.96 -11.87 -19.38
CA LEU A 77 14.22 -10.44 -19.33
C LEU A 77 15.71 -10.13 -19.43
N SER A 78 16.06 -9.00 -20.03
CA SER A 78 17.44 -8.50 -20.09
C SER A 78 17.86 -7.76 -18.82
N VAL A 79 16.88 -7.22 -18.07
CA VAL A 79 17.08 -6.50 -16.80
C VAL A 79 17.13 -7.46 -15.61
N ARG A 80 17.86 -7.07 -14.56
CA ARG A 80 17.95 -7.82 -13.31
C ARG A 80 17.59 -6.95 -12.13
N PHE A 81 16.81 -7.50 -11.23
CA PHE A 81 16.33 -6.86 -10.00
C PHE A 81 16.17 -7.91 -8.89
N PRO A 82 16.18 -7.53 -7.63
CA PRO A 82 15.91 -8.44 -6.52
C PRO A 82 14.52 -9.05 -6.61
N ILE A 83 14.42 -10.36 -6.38
CA ILE A 83 13.17 -11.11 -6.36
C ILE A 83 13.01 -11.77 -4.99
N ILE A 84 11.86 -11.55 -4.34
CA ILE A 84 11.44 -12.28 -3.16
C ILE A 84 10.46 -13.38 -3.59
N LEU A 85 10.80 -14.63 -3.30
CA LEU A 85 9.91 -15.78 -3.48
C LEU A 85 9.18 -16.05 -2.16
N ALA A 86 7.87 -15.87 -2.14
CA ALA A 86 7.06 -16.04 -0.93
C ALA A 86 5.70 -16.69 -1.22
N GLY A 87 5.70 -17.74 -2.01
CA GLY A 87 4.50 -18.51 -2.37
C GLY A 87 4.66 -19.99 -2.02
N ASN A 88 3.99 -20.85 -2.79
CA ASN A 88 4.00 -22.30 -2.55
C ASN A 88 5.42 -22.84 -2.40
N ARG A 89 5.73 -23.36 -1.22
CA ARG A 89 7.07 -23.90 -0.90
C ARG A 89 7.55 -25.00 -1.86
N GLN A 90 6.63 -25.72 -2.50
CA GLN A 90 6.98 -26.80 -3.45
C GLN A 90 7.38 -26.27 -4.84
N ALA A 91 7.20 -24.98 -5.10
CA ALA A 91 7.65 -24.31 -6.33
C ALA A 91 9.03 -23.67 -6.17
N ILE A 92 9.53 -23.52 -4.93
CA ILE A 92 10.71 -22.69 -4.64
C ILE A 92 11.94 -23.17 -5.38
N ASP A 93 12.30 -24.46 -5.27
CA ASP A 93 13.52 -25.02 -5.90
C ASP A 93 13.52 -24.76 -7.42
N ALA A 94 12.39 -25.03 -8.08
CA ALA A 94 12.25 -24.80 -9.52
C ALA A 94 12.31 -23.30 -9.90
N CYS A 95 11.78 -22.43 -9.02
CA CYS A 95 11.87 -20.99 -9.22
C CYS A 95 13.30 -20.46 -9.02
N GLU A 96 14.04 -20.95 -8.02
CA GLU A 96 15.45 -20.60 -7.81
C GLU A 96 16.31 -21.03 -8.99
N ASP A 97 16.11 -22.25 -9.50
CA ASP A 97 16.82 -22.76 -10.69
C ASP A 97 16.53 -21.89 -11.92
N ALA A 98 15.26 -21.53 -12.14
CA ALA A 98 14.89 -20.69 -13.28
C ALA A 98 15.44 -19.26 -13.16
N LEU A 99 15.57 -18.74 -11.95
CA LEU A 99 15.98 -17.36 -11.64
C LEU A 99 17.44 -17.26 -11.17
N ALA A 100 18.28 -18.24 -11.48
CA ALA A 100 19.68 -18.30 -11.02
C ALA A 100 20.50 -17.03 -11.34
N ASP A 101 20.13 -16.28 -12.38
CA ASP A 101 20.78 -15.02 -12.78
C ASP A 101 20.23 -13.78 -12.04
N PHE A 102 19.24 -13.94 -11.17
CA PHE A 102 18.65 -12.87 -10.37
C PHE A 102 19.11 -12.94 -8.91
N PRO A 103 19.18 -11.81 -8.20
CA PRO A 103 19.28 -11.81 -6.73
C PRO A 103 17.96 -12.33 -6.13
N VAL A 104 17.92 -13.59 -5.74
CA VAL A 104 16.72 -14.23 -5.16
C VAL A 104 16.85 -14.33 -3.65
N THR A 105 15.76 -14.03 -2.94
CA THR A 105 15.59 -14.31 -1.51
C THR A 105 14.31 -15.12 -1.31
N VAL A 106 14.40 -16.20 -0.55
CA VAL A 106 13.24 -17.04 -0.22
C VAL A 106 12.66 -16.66 1.14
N CYS A 107 11.36 -16.47 1.17
CA CYS A 107 10.58 -16.23 2.38
C CYS A 107 9.49 -17.30 2.55
N PRO A 108 8.99 -17.50 3.78
CA PRO A 108 7.79 -18.29 3.98
C PRO A 108 6.62 -17.76 3.15
N ASN A 109 5.74 -18.67 2.72
CA ASN A 109 4.56 -18.31 1.93
C ASN A 109 3.71 -17.24 2.62
N VAL A 110 3.32 -16.18 1.90
CA VAL A 110 2.42 -15.12 2.42
C VAL A 110 1.04 -15.63 2.77
N MET A 111 0.64 -16.77 2.16
CA MET A 111 -0.64 -17.45 2.44
C MET A 111 -0.41 -18.99 2.39
N PRO A 112 0.16 -19.57 3.47
CA PRO A 112 0.51 -20.99 3.49
C PRO A 112 -0.70 -21.92 3.41
N SER A 113 -1.84 -21.46 3.89
CA SER A 113 -3.13 -22.15 3.82
C SER A 113 -4.21 -21.16 3.40
N PHE A 114 -5.31 -21.66 2.89
CA PHE A 114 -6.42 -20.81 2.42
C PHE A 114 -6.92 -19.88 3.55
N GLY A 115 -6.93 -18.58 3.28
CA GLY A 115 -7.37 -17.56 4.22
C GLY A 115 -6.38 -17.23 5.36
N VAL A 116 -5.26 -17.93 5.48
CA VAL A 116 -4.26 -17.69 6.54
C VAL A 116 -3.15 -16.78 6.01
N LEU A 117 -3.11 -15.55 6.49
CA LEU A 117 -2.06 -14.59 6.16
C LEU A 117 -0.79 -14.82 7.00
N ASN A 118 0.37 -14.78 6.33
CA ASN A 118 1.70 -14.85 6.93
C ASN A 118 2.63 -13.82 6.27
N ILE A 119 2.27 -12.54 6.39
CA ILE A 119 2.91 -11.44 5.67
C ILE A 119 4.15 -10.87 6.38
N GLU A 120 4.25 -11.01 7.69
CA GLU A 120 5.32 -10.39 8.50
C GLU A 120 6.75 -10.79 8.10
N PRO A 121 7.04 -12.07 7.76
CA PRO A 121 8.38 -12.46 7.31
C PRO A 121 8.79 -11.72 6.04
N VAL A 122 7.85 -11.60 5.08
CA VAL A 122 8.09 -10.89 3.82
C VAL A 122 8.25 -9.38 4.04
N GLN A 123 7.47 -8.79 4.94
CA GLN A 123 7.62 -7.38 5.31
C GLN A 123 9.01 -7.08 5.87
N ARG A 124 9.57 -7.96 6.69
CA ARG A 124 10.92 -7.83 7.22
C ARG A 124 11.95 -7.88 6.10
N GLU A 125 11.87 -8.87 5.23
CA GLU A 125 12.82 -9.04 4.12
C GLU A 125 12.77 -7.85 3.14
N ILE A 126 11.58 -7.35 2.81
CA ILE A 126 11.44 -6.14 1.97
C ILE A 126 12.18 -4.96 2.61
N ARG A 127 12.04 -4.74 3.93
CA ARG A 127 12.74 -3.67 4.65
C ARG A 127 14.25 -3.87 4.63
N ASP A 128 14.72 -5.09 4.85
CA ASP A 128 16.15 -5.42 4.85
C ASP A 128 16.79 -5.20 3.48
N LEU A 129 16.13 -5.62 2.40
CA LEU A 129 16.58 -5.38 1.04
C LEU A 129 16.57 -3.89 0.68
N PHE A 130 15.56 -3.16 1.12
CA PHE A 130 15.49 -1.71 0.93
C PHE A 130 16.66 -0.99 1.60
N LEU A 131 17.00 -1.37 2.85
CA LEU A 131 18.13 -0.80 3.57
C LEU A 131 19.46 -1.11 2.89
N LYS A 132 19.65 -2.36 2.44
CA LYS A 132 20.83 -2.75 1.67
C LYS A 132 20.96 -1.94 0.38
N HIS A 133 19.85 -1.70 -0.30
CA HIS A 133 19.82 -0.94 -1.55
C HIS A 133 20.16 0.54 -1.34
N ILE A 134 19.59 1.20 -0.33
CA ILE A 134 19.91 2.60 0.01
C ILE A 134 21.37 2.76 0.39
N VAL A 135 21.90 1.87 1.23
CA VAL A 135 23.31 1.93 1.69
C VAL A 135 24.26 1.81 0.50
N ASN A 136 23.95 0.95 -0.46
CA ASN A 136 24.79 0.74 -1.64
C ASN A 136 24.67 1.87 -2.67
N ALA A 137 23.46 2.37 -2.94
CA ALA A 137 23.20 3.36 -4.00
C ALA A 137 23.71 4.77 -3.65
N ARG A 138 23.79 5.13 -2.38
CA ARG A 138 24.19 6.48 -1.94
C ARG A 138 25.66 6.61 -1.53
N GLY A 139 26.48 5.59 -1.71
CA GLY A 139 27.90 5.63 -1.31
C GLY A 139 28.10 5.83 0.21
N LEU A 140 27.06 5.56 0.99
CA LEU A 140 27.00 5.73 2.44
C LEU A 140 27.84 4.69 3.21
N SER A 141 28.65 3.90 2.50
CA SER A 141 29.52 2.89 3.09
C SER A 141 30.49 3.45 4.14
N LYS A 142 30.82 4.77 4.08
CA LYS A 142 31.63 5.45 5.11
C LYS A 142 30.83 5.90 6.34
N THR A 143 29.52 5.87 6.27
CA THR A 143 28.61 6.32 7.35
C THR A 143 27.99 5.13 8.11
N LYS A 144 28.42 3.90 7.82
CA LYS A 144 27.95 2.69 8.53
C LYS A 144 28.12 2.77 10.04
N GLU A 145 29.14 3.46 10.53
CA GLU A 145 29.39 3.66 11.97
C GLU A 145 28.46 4.70 12.61
N ILE A 146 27.88 5.61 11.81
CA ILE A 146 26.94 6.65 12.29
C ILE A 146 25.49 6.20 12.12
N LEU A 147 25.22 5.27 11.19
CA LEU A 147 23.89 4.74 10.84
C LEU A 147 23.61 3.39 11.51
N SER A 148 24.22 3.11 12.67
CA SER A 148 23.95 1.89 13.45
C SER A 148 22.49 1.81 13.96
N ASP A 149 21.71 2.90 13.89
CA ASP A 149 20.36 2.97 14.39
C ASP A 149 19.31 3.12 13.27
N ILE A 150 18.66 2.01 12.98
CA ILE A 150 17.32 1.83 12.44
C ILE A 150 16.90 2.84 11.36
N LEU A 151 17.36 2.63 10.12
CA LEU A 151 16.71 3.21 8.96
C LEU A 151 15.58 2.28 8.52
N MET A 152 14.36 2.82 8.46
CA MET A 152 13.23 2.14 7.85
C MET A 152 12.48 3.14 6.95
N PRO A 153 11.73 2.66 5.94
CA PRO A 153 10.88 3.54 5.14
C PRO A 153 9.93 4.34 6.03
N THR A 154 9.75 5.64 5.75
CA THR A 154 8.86 6.51 6.53
C THR A 154 7.48 5.89 6.77
N PRO A 155 6.80 5.30 5.76
CA PRO A 155 5.50 4.67 6.02
C PRO A 155 5.54 3.48 6.98
N SER A 156 6.64 2.71 6.99
CA SER A 156 6.84 1.64 7.98
C SER A 156 7.04 2.18 9.39
N ALA A 157 7.78 3.28 9.52
CA ALA A 157 7.99 3.93 10.80
C ALA A 157 6.68 4.48 11.37
N ILE A 158 5.86 5.13 10.52
CA ILE A 158 4.54 5.63 10.90
C ILE A 158 3.63 4.46 11.33
N LEU A 159 3.55 3.37 10.55
CA LEU A 159 2.73 2.21 10.91
C LEU A 159 3.16 1.61 12.26
N SER A 160 4.47 1.51 12.51
CA SER A 160 5.02 1.00 13.77
C SER A 160 4.70 1.93 14.94
N ALA A 161 4.81 3.24 14.74
CA ALA A 161 4.48 4.25 15.75
C ALA A 161 2.97 4.23 16.08
N MET A 162 2.10 4.14 15.06
CA MET A 162 0.65 4.02 15.24
C MET A 162 0.29 2.74 15.99
N LYS A 163 0.95 1.62 15.68
CA LYS A 163 0.75 0.36 16.40
C LYS A 163 1.17 0.48 17.87
N LEU A 164 2.33 1.10 18.13
CA LEU A 164 2.77 1.33 19.50
C LEU A 164 1.81 2.23 20.28
N LEU A 165 1.28 3.27 19.65
CA LEU A 165 0.33 4.18 20.25
C LEU A 165 -1.01 3.46 20.55
N ALA A 166 -1.49 2.61 19.64
CA ALA A 166 -2.71 1.83 19.82
C ALA A 166 -2.60 0.79 20.94
N ASP A 167 -1.52 0.01 20.90
CA ASP A 167 -1.33 -1.14 21.80
C ASP A 167 -0.71 -0.74 23.14
N GLY A 168 0.08 0.35 23.17
CA GLY A 168 0.85 0.74 24.34
C GLY A 168 2.17 -0.03 24.49
N THR A 169 2.72 0.03 25.68
CA THR A 169 3.96 -0.63 26.12
C THR A 169 3.69 -1.44 27.39
N GLU A 170 4.70 -2.16 27.89
CA GLU A 170 4.62 -2.80 29.20
C GLU A 170 4.35 -1.83 30.36
N LYS A 171 4.66 -0.52 30.16
CA LYS A 171 4.54 0.51 31.17
C LYS A 171 3.34 1.42 31.01
N GLU A 172 2.83 1.56 29.79
CA GLU A 172 1.78 2.51 29.44
C GLU A 172 0.72 1.81 28.59
N THR A 173 -0.55 1.97 28.97
CA THR A 173 -1.67 1.45 28.20
C THR A 173 -1.83 2.26 26.92
N GLY A 174 -2.04 1.59 25.78
CA GLY A 174 -2.32 2.23 24.52
C GLY A 174 -3.71 2.90 24.50
N ILE A 175 -3.94 3.71 23.48
CA ILE A 175 -5.19 4.45 23.31
C ILE A 175 -6.29 3.62 22.61
N GLY A 176 -6.01 2.39 22.23
CA GLY A 176 -6.93 1.50 21.52
C GLY A 176 -6.89 1.69 20.00
N GLU A 177 -7.91 1.17 19.33
CA GLU A 177 -8.01 1.23 17.88
C GLU A 177 -7.99 2.66 17.34
N LEU A 178 -7.22 2.87 16.28
CA LEU A 178 -7.01 4.19 15.68
C LEU A 178 -6.86 4.12 14.16
N MET A 179 -7.05 5.29 13.53
CA MET A 179 -6.73 5.56 12.13
C MET A 179 -5.69 6.67 12.06
N GLY A 180 -4.69 6.52 11.22
CA GLY A 180 -3.73 7.56 10.85
C GLY A 180 -3.89 7.93 9.39
N ILE A 181 -3.78 9.21 9.06
CA ILE A 181 -3.82 9.69 7.68
C ILE A 181 -2.64 10.64 7.47
N ASP A 182 -1.79 10.31 6.50
CA ASP A 182 -0.61 11.09 6.12
C ASP A 182 -0.83 11.68 4.72
N VAL A 183 -1.16 12.97 4.69
CA VAL A 183 -1.40 13.68 3.43
C VAL A 183 -0.10 14.32 2.96
N GLY A 184 0.49 13.72 1.93
CA GLY A 184 1.75 14.19 1.35
C GLY A 184 1.56 14.99 0.06
N GLY A 185 2.67 15.52 -0.44
CA GLY A 185 2.69 16.26 -1.71
C GLY A 185 2.40 15.39 -2.93
N ALA A 186 2.80 14.12 -2.92
CA ALA A 186 2.66 13.20 -4.04
C ALA A 186 1.64 12.07 -3.78
N THR A 187 1.49 11.64 -2.53
CA THR A 187 0.66 10.49 -2.14
C THR A 187 -0.08 10.81 -0.85
N THR A 188 -1.16 10.09 -0.62
CA THR A 188 -1.84 10.06 0.67
C THR A 188 -1.83 8.64 1.20
N ASP A 189 -1.35 8.48 2.42
CA ASP A 189 -1.26 7.20 3.11
C ASP A 189 -2.32 7.10 4.20
N VAL A 190 -2.98 5.94 4.30
CA VAL A 190 -3.93 5.66 5.38
C VAL A 190 -3.48 4.43 6.14
N TYR A 191 -3.49 4.54 7.45
CA TYR A 191 -3.10 3.51 8.40
C TYR A 191 -4.27 3.19 9.30
N THR A 192 -4.55 1.92 9.56
CA THR A 192 -5.48 1.52 10.61
C THR A 192 -4.86 0.47 11.50
N ILE A 193 -4.99 0.69 12.81
CA ILE A 193 -4.71 -0.29 13.84
C ILE A 193 -6.06 -0.63 14.45
N ALA A 194 -6.73 -1.60 13.85
CA ALA A 194 -8.09 -2.00 14.20
C ALA A 194 -8.37 -3.42 13.70
N ARG A 195 -9.23 -4.13 14.38
CA ARG A 195 -9.68 -5.46 13.92
C ARG A 195 -10.59 -5.36 12.72
N GLY A 196 -11.49 -4.35 12.72
CA GLY A 196 -12.41 -4.09 11.63
C GLY A 196 -13.53 -5.12 11.52
N GLU A 197 -13.87 -5.73 12.67
CA GLU A 197 -14.98 -6.67 12.76
C GLU A 197 -16.32 -5.96 12.53
N PRO A 198 -17.33 -6.65 11.98
CA PRO A 198 -18.64 -6.07 11.77
C PRO A 198 -19.26 -5.49 13.05
N VAL A 199 -19.77 -4.26 12.98
CA VAL A 199 -20.51 -3.63 14.08
C VAL A 199 -21.95 -4.15 14.13
N ASP A 200 -22.53 -4.45 12.96
CA ASP A 200 -23.92 -4.89 12.85
C ASP A 200 -24.04 -6.42 12.92
N MET A 201 -25.20 -6.90 13.38
CA MET A 201 -25.59 -8.30 13.28
C MET A 201 -26.01 -8.63 11.83
N ASN A 202 -25.98 -9.92 11.48
CA ASN A 202 -26.33 -10.44 10.13
C ASN A 202 -25.37 -9.97 9.02
N VAL A 203 -24.09 -9.73 9.36
CA VAL A 203 -23.03 -9.45 8.41
C VAL A 203 -22.20 -10.71 8.17
N ILE A 204 -21.94 -11.02 6.90
CA ILE A 204 -21.02 -12.07 6.46
C ILE A 204 -19.78 -11.43 5.91
N CYS A 205 -18.61 -11.75 6.46
CA CYS A 205 -17.33 -11.27 5.94
C CYS A 205 -16.94 -12.06 4.69
N LYS A 206 -16.51 -11.35 3.65
CA LYS A 206 -16.04 -11.89 2.38
C LYS A 206 -14.59 -11.46 2.13
N GLY A 207 -13.80 -12.39 1.58
CA GLY A 207 -12.39 -12.15 1.25
C GLY A 207 -11.44 -12.62 2.36
N LEU A 208 -10.24 -12.06 2.37
CA LEU A 208 -9.24 -12.33 3.40
C LEU A 208 -9.50 -11.47 4.64
N ASP A 209 -9.26 -12.03 5.80
CA ASP A 209 -9.18 -11.25 7.03
C ASP A 209 -8.01 -10.27 6.92
N GLU A 210 -8.32 -8.99 6.95
CA GLU A 210 -7.30 -7.97 6.83
C GLU A 210 -6.42 -7.88 8.08
N PRO A 211 -5.11 -7.57 7.94
CA PRO A 211 -4.19 -7.50 9.07
C PRO A 211 -4.62 -6.41 10.06
N TYR A 212 -4.45 -6.65 11.37
CA TYR A 212 -4.74 -5.69 12.44
C TYR A 212 -4.09 -4.32 12.16
N ALA A 213 -2.82 -4.31 11.78
CA ALA A 213 -2.10 -3.13 11.32
C ALA A 213 -2.11 -3.11 9.79
N LYS A 214 -2.98 -2.31 9.18
CA LYS A 214 -3.13 -2.18 7.72
C LYS A 214 -2.66 -0.81 7.26
N ARG A 215 -1.99 -0.76 6.10
CA ARG A 215 -1.66 0.47 5.37
C ARG A 215 -2.13 0.37 3.92
N THR A 216 -2.67 1.48 3.41
CA THR A 216 -2.85 1.71 1.97
C THR A 216 -2.13 3.00 1.56
N VAL A 217 -1.81 3.13 0.29
CA VAL A 217 -1.24 4.33 -0.28
C VAL A 217 -1.94 4.68 -1.58
N GLU A 218 -2.42 5.91 -1.66
CA GLU A 218 -3.02 6.47 -2.85
C GLU A 218 -1.94 7.24 -3.62
N GLY A 219 -1.40 6.61 -4.66
CA GLY A 219 -0.28 7.15 -5.44
C GLY A 219 -0.67 8.27 -6.39
N ASP A 220 -1.96 8.44 -6.63
CA ASP A 220 -2.59 9.43 -7.49
C ASP A 220 -3.27 10.57 -6.72
N ILE A 221 -3.20 10.55 -5.39
CA ILE A 221 -3.83 11.53 -4.49
C ILE A 221 -2.75 12.22 -3.65
N GLY A 222 -2.44 13.46 -3.98
CA GLY A 222 -1.43 14.24 -3.28
C GLY A 222 -1.51 15.74 -3.57
N MET A 223 -1.12 16.54 -2.59
CA MET A 223 -1.34 17.98 -2.52
C MET A 223 -0.56 18.81 -3.54
N ARG A 224 0.47 18.24 -4.22
CA ARG A 224 1.34 18.98 -5.15
C ARG A 224 1.56 18.22 -6.46
N TYR A 225 2.05 17.02 -6.40
CA TYR A 225 2.40 16.23 -7.59
C TYR A 225 1.22 15.48 -8.19
N SER A 226 0.16 15.23 -7.39
CA SER A 226 -1.00 14.43 -7.76
C SER A 226 -2.33 15.18 -7.55
N VAL A 227 -2.31 16.53 -7.62
CA VAL A 227 -3.51 17.38 -7.49
C VAL A 227 -4.58 17.00 -8.51
N ALA A 228 -4.17 16.67 -9.74
CA ALA A 228 -5.10 16.25 -10.80
C ALA A 228 -5.93 15.02 -10.41
N GLY A 229 -5.37 14.09 -9.65
CA GLY A 229 -6.11 12.94 -9.13
C GLY A 229 -7.21 13.35 -8.16
N ILE A 230 -6.91 14.25 -7.21
CA ILE A 230 -7.93 14.78 -6.29
C ILE A 230 -9.04 15.47 -7.07
N VAL A 231 -8.68 16.39 -7.99
CA VAL A 231 -9.66 17.15 -8.79
C VAL A 231 -10.53 16.22 -9.64
N SER A 232 -9.94 15.16 -10.21
CA SER A 232 -10.68 14.18 -11.03
C SER A 232 -11.71 13.41 -10.21
N GLU A 233 -11.42 13.10 -8.95
CA GLU A 233 -12.27 12.29 -8.08
C GLU A 233 -13.40 13.10 -7.42
N VAL A 234 -13.08 14.28 -6.86
CA VAL A 234 -14.10 15.09 -6.14
C VAL A 234 -14.80 16.09 -7.05
N GLY A 235 -14.16 16.51 -8.14
CA GLY A 235 -14.66 17.54 -9.05
C GLY A 235 -14.35 18.97 -8.60
N GLN A 236 -14.20 19.86 -9.56
CA GLN A 236 -13.86 21.27 -9.31
C GLN A 236 -14.95 22.02 -8.53
N SER A 237 -16.23 21.70 -8.76
CA SER A 237 -17.36 22.31 -8.02
C SER A 237 -17.32 21.99 -6.54
N TRP A 238 -16.95 20.77 -6.17
CA TRP A 238 -16.78 20.37 -4.76
C TRP A 238 -15.65 21.17 -4.09
N ILE A 239 -14.52 21.36 -4.79
CA ILE A 239 -13.39 22.16 -4.29
C ILE A 239 -13.80 23.62 -4.13
N SER A 240 -14.52 24.20 -5.10
CA SER A 240 -15.03 25.58 -5.05
C SER A 240 -15.95 25.77 -3.84
N GLU A 241 -16.91 24.90 -3.64
CA GLU A 241 -17.82 24.95 -2.50
C GLU A 241 -17.07 24.83 -1.16
N ARG A 242 -16.12 23.91 -1.06
CA ARG A 242 -15.38 23.64 0.16
C ARG A 242 -14.38 24.75 0.53
N SER A 243 -13.76 25.37 -0.46
CA SER A 243 -12.80 26.47 -0.30
C SER A 243 -13.46 27.85 -0.16
N GLY A 244 -14.73 27.99 -0.61
CA GLY A 244 -15.40 29.27 -0.76
C GLY A 244 -14.80 30.17 -1.84
N LEU A 245 -14.07 29.59 -2.81
CA LEU A 245 -13.47 30.27 -3.94
C LEU A 245 -14.34 30.09 -5.19
N THR A 246 -14.17 30.98 -6.17
CA THR A 246 -14.84 30.82 -7.48
C THR A 246 -14.22 29.65 -8.26
N ALA A 247 -14.96 29.12 -9.25
CA ALA A 247 -14.45 28.08 -10.11
C ALA A 247 -13.20 28.54 -10.89
N ASP A 248 -13.16 29.81 -11.29
CA ASP A 248 -12.03 30.41 -12.01
C ASP A 248 -10.79 30.53 -11.11
N ASP A 249 -10.96 30.93 -9.85
CA ASP A 249 -9.86 30.94 -8.87
C ASP A 249 -9.30 29.55 -8.65
N CYS A 250 -10.18 28.55 -8.48
CA CYS A 250 -9.77 27.14 -8.34
C CYS A 250 -9.00 26.64 -9.57
N ALA A 251 -9.46 26.95 -10.79
CA ALA A 251 -8.77 26.59 -12.03
C ALA A 251 -7.37 27.23 -12.10
N THR A 252 -7.28 28.51 -11.68
CA THR A 252 -6.01 29.22 -11.60
C THR A 252 -5.04 28.55 -10.65
N TYR A 253 -5.46 28.21 -9.41
CA TYR A 253 -4.59 27.54 -8.44
C TYR A 253 -4.19 26.13 -8.89
N ILE A 254 -5.07 25.36 -9.55
CA ILE A 254 -4.72 24.06 -10.13
C ILE A 254 -3.61 24.21 -11.17
N SER A 255 -3.71 25.21 -12.05
CA SER A 255 -2.68 25.50 -13.05
C SER A 255 -1.36 25.93 -12.39
N GLU A 256 -1.41 26.87 -11.45
CA GLU A 256 -0.24 27.37 -10.74
C GLU A 256 0.51 26.27 -9.99
N LEU A 257 -0.20 25.37 -9.29
CA LEU A 257 0.40 24.21 -8.63
C LEU A 257 0.93 23.17 -9.62
N SER A 258 0.39 23.13 -10.83
CA SER A 258 0.94 22.29 -11.90
C SER A 258 2.27 22.82 -12.41
N ASP A 259 2.44 24.13 -12.46
CA ASP A 259 3.66 24.80 -12.90
C ASP A 259 4.71 24.91 -11.79
N ASP A 260 4.30 25.26 -10.58
CA ASP A 260 5.18 25.40 -9.41
C ASP A 260 4.70 24.60 -8.21
N LYS A 261 5.32 23.43 -8.01
CA LYS A 261 5.05 22.50 -6.89
C LYS A 261 5.51 23.03 -5.53
N SER A 262 6.35 24.07 -5.50
CA SER A 262 6.89 24.65 -4.25
C SER A 262 5.97 25.71 -3.65
N LYS A 263 4.90 26.09 -4.38
CA LYS A 263 3.97 27.13 -3.94
C LYS A 263 3.23 26.69 -2.67
N VAL A 264 3.34 27.51 -1.63
CA VAL A 264 2.69 27.29 -0.32
C VAL A 264 1.97 28.56 0.11
N PRO A 265 0.90 28.45 0.92
CA PRO A 265 0.23 29.60 1.48
C PRO A 265 1.17 30.45 2.35
N LEU A 266 1.05 31.78 2.27
CA LEU A 266 1.83 32.70 3.10
C LEU A 266 1.22 32.86 4.51
N THR A 267 -0.11 32.76 4.60
CA THR A 267 -0.86 32.88 5.85
C THR A 267 -2.04 31.90 5.85
N HIS A 268 -2.59 31.62 7.03
CA HIS A 268 -3.76 30.74 7.16
C HIS A 268 -5.05 31.31 6.54
N ASP A 269 -5.16 32.62 6.39
CA ASP A 269 -6.31 33.31 5.79
C ASP A 269 -6.17 33.55 4.30
N ASP A 270 -5.06 33.12 3.70
CA ASP A 270 -4.83 33.22 2.26
C ASP A 270 -5.85 32.39 1.47
N ALA A 271 -6.24 32.87 0.30
CA ALA A 271 -7.09 32.11 -0.62
C ALA A 271 -6.47 30.76 -1.02
N LEU A 272 -5.14 30.71 -1.19
CA LEU A 272 -4.41 29.47 -1.42
C LEU A 272 -4.50 28.52 -0.22
N ALA A 273 -4.51 29.02 1.02
CA ALA A 273 -4.68 28.19 2.21
C ALA A 273 -6.07 27.53 2.24
N ARG A 274 -7.13 28.27 1.87
CA ARG A 274 -8.48 27.68 1.75
C ARG A 274 -8.55 26.64 0.62
N PHE A 275 -7.87 26.88 -0.48
CA PHE A 275 -7.75 25.92 -1.58
C PHE A 275 -7.03 24.67 -1.13
N ASP A 276 -5.86 24.80 -0.47
CA ASP A 276 -5.09 23.69 0.08
C ASP A 276 -5.90 22.88 1.10
N HIS A 277 -6.67 23.55 1.97
CA HIS A 277 -7.55 22.88 2.91
C HIS A 277 -8.65 22.05 2.21
N ALA A 278 -9.23 22.58 1.13
CA ALA A 278 -10.20 21.84 0.31
C ALA A 278 -9.55 20.63 -0.36
N LEU A 279 -8.35 20.77 -0.93
CA LEU A 279 -7.59 19.65 -1.52
C LEU A 279 -7.27 18.58 -0.47
N ALA A 280 -6.77 18.99 0.72
CA ALA A 280 -6.48 18.05 1.81
C ALA A 280 -7.74 17.29 2.25
N SER A 281 -8.88 18.01 2.38
CA SER A 281 -10.15 17.38 2.71
C SER A 281 -10.57 16.34 1.66
N GLY A 282 -10.40 16.65 0.38
CA GLY A 282 -10.65 15.72 -0.73
C GLY A 282 -9.73 14.51 -0.68
N ALA A 283 -8.43 14.74 -0.45
CA ALA A 283 -7.45 13.66 -0.32
C ALA A 283 -7.81 12.71 0.83
N VAL A 284 -8.16 13.25 1.99
CA VAL A 284 -8.58 12.47 3.16
C VAL A 284 -9.85 11.66 2.86
N GLU A 285 -10.86 12.28 2.25
CA GLU A 285 -12.11 11.60 1.90
C GLU A 285 -11.88 10.44 0.93
N ILE A 286 -11.16 10.69 -0.16
CA ILE A 286 -10.87 9.68 -1.18
C ILE A 286 -10.08 8.53 -0.57
N ALA A 287 -8.97 8.84 0.09
CA ALA A 287 -8.07 7.83 0.65
C ALA A 287 -8.75 6.98 1.73
N THR A 288 -9.53 7.61 2.62
CA THR A 288 -10.28 6.90 3.65
C THR A 288 -11.34 5.98 3.05
N ARG A 289 -12.08 6.45 2.04
CA ARG A 289 -13.09 5.64 1.34
C ARG A 289 -12.48 4.42 0.66
N ARG A 290 -11.32 4.58 0.01
CA ARG A 290 -10.60 3.47 -0.64
C ARG A 290 -9.96 2.51 0.37
N HIS A 291 -9.62 2.98 1.56
CA HIS A 291 -9.02 2.17 2.63
C HIS A 291 -10.05 1.36 3.42
N ALA A 292 -11.22 1.94 3.68
CA ALA A 292 -12.30 1.31 4.43
C ALA A 292 -12.89 0.11 3.68
N GLY A 293 -13.56 -0.77 4.42
CA GLY A 293 -14.35 -1.83 3.84
C GLY A 293 -15.65 -1.31 3.21
N VAL A 294 -16.29 -2.20 2.46
CA VAL A 294 -17.58 -1.97 1.82
C VAL A 294 -18.60 -2.92 2.41
N LEU A 295 -19.80 -2.42 2.67
CA LEU A 295 -20.95 -3.18 3.13
C LEU A 295 -22.00 -3.20 2.02
N GLU A 296 -22.31 -4.39 1.51
CA GLU A 296 -23.27 -4.60 0.42
C GLU A 296 -24.49 -5.38 0.94
N GLU A 297 -25.68 -5.01 0.48
CA GLU A 297 -26.90 -5.76 0.75
C GLU A 297 -26.97 -7.00 -0.14
N ALA A 298 -27.31 -8.14 0.46
CA ALA A 298 -27.57 -9.38 -0.26
C ALA A 298 -28.87 -10.04 0.23
N PHE A 299 -29.68 -10.51 -0.72
CA PHE A 299 -30.93 -11.20 -0.42
C PHE A 299 -30.72 -12.71 -0.46
N THR A 300 -31.08 -13.39 0.61
CA THR A 300 -31.05 -14.84 0.73
C THR A 300 -32.46 -15.39 0.95
N THR A 301 -32.60 -16.68 0.86
CA THR A 301 -33.87 -17.36 1.20
C THR A 301 -34.31 -17.14 2.66
N SER A 302 -33.37 -16.76 3.53
CA SER A 302 -33.62 -16.47 4.95
C SER A 302 -33.83 -14.98 5.24
N GLY A 303 -33.78 -14.11 4.21
CA GLY A 303 -33.98 -12.68 4.33
C GLY A 303 -32.78 -11.85 3.89
N LEU A 304 -32.80 -10.56 4.24
CA LEU A 304 -31.74 -9.61 3.97
C LEU A 304 -30.54 -9.89 4.88
N ILE A 305 -29.36 -9.98 4.28
CA ILE A 305 -28.07 -10.02 4.96
C ILE A 305 -27.17 -8.93 4.41
N TYR A 306 -26.09 -8.63 5.11
CA TYR A 306 -25.05 -7.75 4.64
C TYR A 306 -23.77 -8.53 4.38
N VAL A 307 -23.05 -8.18 3.33
CA VAL A 307 -21.75 -8.75 2.98
C VAL A 307 -20.70 -7.66 3.16
N GLN A 308 -19.79 -7.86 4.10
CA GLN A 308 -18.66 -6.96 4.35
C GLN A 308 -17.43 -7.47 3.61
N THR A 309 -16.79 -6.58 2.84
CA THR A 309 -15.46 -6.79 2.26
C THR A 309 -14.52 -5.73 2.82
N GLY A 310 -13.38 -6.14 3.40
CA GLY A 310 -12.48 -5.24 4.10
C GLY A 310 -12.91 -4.92 5.53
N LYS A 311 -12.34 -3.88 6.14
CA LYS A 311 -12.57 -3.51 7.55
C LYS A 311 -13.80 -2.65 7.76
N ASP A 312 -14.58 -2.96 8.78
CA ASP A 312 -15.55 -2.01 9.35
C ASP A 312 -14.81 -1.05 10.30
N LEU A 313 -14.73 0.21 9.91
CA LEU A 313 -14.01 1.25 10.67
C LEU A 313 -14.93 2.16 11.46
N ARG A 314 -16.24 1.89 11.52
CA ARG A 314 -17.24 2.71 12.22
C ARG A 314 -17.04 2.74 13.73
N SER A 315 -16.34 1.75 14.31
CA SER A 315 -15.98 1.71 15.73
C SER A 315 -14.76 2.57 16.08
N VAL A 316 -13.93 2.91 15.11
CA VAL A 316 -12.70 3.70 15.34
C VAL A 316 -13.04 5.11 15.79
N ARG A 317 -12.50 5.54 16.93
CA ARG A 317 -12.76 6.84 17.54
C ARG A 317 -11.58 7.80 17.51
N GLN A 318 -10.38 7.28 17.34
CA GLN A 318 -9.13 8.05 17.33
C GLN A 318 -8.64 8.23 15.91
N ILE A 319 -8.48 9.47 15.46
CA ILE A 319 -7.95 9.80 14.15
C ILE A 319 -6.74 10.71 14.32
N ILE A 320 -5.62 10.36 13.69
CA ILE A 320 -4.36 11.09 13.74
C ILE A 320 -4.04 11.57 12.34
N PHE A 321 -3.79 12.86 12.19
CA PHE A 321 -3.34 13.43 10.94
C PHE A 321 -1.84 13.73 11.01
N THR A 322 -1.13 13.39 9.94
CA THR A 322 0.27 13.72 9.71
C THR A 322 0.45 14.26 8.29
N GLY A 323 1.66 14.68 7.97
CA GLY A 323 1.96 15.29 6.69
C GLY A 323 2.16 16.80 6.81
N GLY A 324 2.45 17.45 5.70
CA GLY A 324 2.76 18.89 5.68
C GLY A 324 2.37 19.57 4.40
#